data_b8b219fcf6b5f069846bd973a9bfd17d
#
_entry.id   b8b219fcf6b5f069846bd973a9bfd17d
#
_cell.length_a   1.000
_cell.length_b   1.000
_cell.length_c   1.000
_cell.angle_alpha   90.00
_cell.angle_beta   90.00
_cell.angle_gamma   90.00
#
_symmetry.space_group_name_H-M   'P 1'
#
loop_
_entity.id
_entity.type
_entity.pdbx_description
1 polymer ?
#
loop_
_entity_poly.entity_id
_entity_poly.type
_entity_poly.pdbx_seq_one_letter_code
_entity_poly.pdbx_strand_id
1 'polypeptide(L)'
;MLERKEKDIRIILDSSAFIAGFDPLLIRSVQYSVPEVEKELIAGSLPWTRLKTALEVGKLKICTPKLNYIEMIKVQSKQAGDLLFLSHADNQVLALALQFKDVGLDCEIVTDDYSIQNVANQLGIKFVPLMTFGIRYHFRWQIYCPACYRKYPTDYPSKHCSTCGTQLKRRPIRRTQLQPEFRSSEECSK
;
A
#
# COMPACT_ATOMS: atom_id res chain seq x y z
N MET A 1 26.94 -7.83 -26.54
CA MET A 1 26.01 -6.81 -26.01
C MET A 1 24.86 -7.59 -25.36
N LEU A 2 24.86 -7.74 -24.04
CA LEU A 2 23.74 -8.35 -23.32
C LEU A 2 22.68 -7.27 -23.15
N GLU A 3 21.61 -7.34 -23.94
CA GLU A 3 20.40 -6.55 -23.70
C GLU A 3 19.89 -6.91 -22.31
N ARG A 4 20.00 -5.98 -21.34
CA ARG A 4 19.23 -6.06 -20.10
C ARG A 4 17.77 -6.02 -20.52
N LYS A 5 17.07 -7.16 -20.50
CA LYS A 5 15.62 -7.19 -20.53
C LYS A 5 15.14 -6.30 -19.38
N GLU A 6 14.60 -5.12 -19.70
CA GLU A 6 13.83 -4.35 -18.72
C GLU A 6 12.79 -5.30 -18.13
N LYS A 7 12.91 -5.60 -16.85
CA LYS A 7 11.92 -6.43 -16.15
C LYS A 7 10.60 -5.68 -16.24
N ASP A 8 9.60 -6.32 -16.80
CA ASP A 8 8.25 -5.79 -16.94
C ASP A 8 7.58 -5.76 -15.54
N ILE A 9 7.90 -4.71 -14.76
CA ILE A 9 7.40 -4.50 -13.41
C ILE A 9 5.96 -3.99 -13.48
N ARG A 10 5.05 -4.65 -12.77
CA ARG A 10 3.64 -4.22 -12.63
C ARG A 10 3.55 -3.14 -11.54
N ILE A 11 3.31 -1.90 -11.95
CA ILE A 11 3.16 -0.77 -11.03
C ILE A 11 1.69 -0.68 -10.62
N ILE A 12 1.43 -0.72 -9.32
CA ILE A 12 0.09 -0.62 -8.73
C ILE A 12 -0.02 0.72 -8.01
N LEU A 13 -1.02 1.51 -8.39
CA LEU A 13 -1.23 2.85 -7.87
C LEU A 13 -2.34 2.85 -6.80
N ASP A 14 -2.00 3.34 -5.63
CA ASP A 14 -2.91 3.66 -4.55
C ASP A 14 -3.52 5.07 -4.73
N SER A 15 -4.58 5.41 -3.99
CA SER A 15 -5.20 6.74 -3.97
C SER A 15 -4.21 7.84 -3.61
N SER A 16 -3.32 7.59 -2.64
CA SER A 16 -2.28 8.52 -2.23
C SER A 16 -1.31 8.90 -3.36
N ALA A 17 -1.04 7.99 -4.30
CA ALA A 17 -0.20 8.27 -5.47
C ALA A 17 -0.81 9.37 -6.35
N PHE A 18 -2.11 9.28 -6.65
CA PHE A 18 -2.80 10.31 -7.45
C PHE A 18 -2.88 11.64 -6.71
N ILE A 19 -3.12 11.61 -5.39
CA ILE A 19 -3.18 12.80 -4.53
C ILE A 19 -1.80 13.48 -4.47
N ALA A 20 -0.72 12.71 -4.36
CA ALA A 20 0.65 13.22 -4.37
C ALA A 20 1.10 13.78 -5.73
N GLY A 21 0.31 13.57 -6.78
CA GLY A 21 0.59 14.13 -8.11
C GLY A 21 1.28 13.17 -9.07
N PHE A 22 1.32 11.87 -8.78
CA PHE A 22 1.81 10.88 -9.73
C PHE A 22 1.02 10.96 -11.04
N ASP A 23 1.73 11.09 -12.15
CA ASP A 23 1.12 11.15 -13.49
C ASP A 23 1.42 9.84 -14.25
N PRO A 24 0.41 8.96 -14.43
CA PRO A 24 0.58 7.72 -15.15
C PRO A 24 1.01 7.90 -16.61
N LEU A 25 0.76 9.06 -17.21
CA LEU A 25 1.09 9.33 -18.61
C LEU A 25 2.61 9.44 -18.84
N LEU A 26 3.37 9.79 -17.80
CA LEU A 26 4.83 9.91 -17.87
C LEU A 26 5.54 8.56 -17.88
N ILE A 27 4.84 7.49 -17.53
CA ILE A 27 5.42 6.14 -17.46
C ILE A 27 5.08 5.36 -18.75
N ARG A 28 6.08 4.69 -19.32
CA ARG A 28 5.91 3.93 -20.58
C ARG A 28 5.03 2.70 -20.41
N SER A 29 5.21 1.95 -19.31
CA SER A 29 4.46 0.74 -19.02
C SER A 29 3.03 1.04 -18.58
N VAL A 30 2.13 0.09 -18.80
CA VAL A 30 0.76 0.13 -18.26
C VAL A 30 0.82 -0.04 -16.75
N GLN A 31 0.12 0.83 -16.02
CA GLN A 31 -0.04 0.73 -14.58
C GLN A 31 -1.40 0.11 -14.22
N TYR A 32 -1.55 -0.25 -12.96
CA TYR A 32 -2.72 -0.92 -12.43
C TYR A 32 -3.26 -0.17 -11.21
N SER A 33 -4.55 -0.25 -10.99
CA SER A 33 -5.21 0.18 -9.76
C SER A 33 -6.44 -0.69 -9.51
N VAL A 34 -7.18 -0.41 -8.46
CA VAL A 34 -8.34 -1.19 -8.05
C VAL A 34 -9.61 -0.31 -8.03
N PRO A 35 -10.81 -0.92 -8.13
CA PRO A 35 -12.06 -0.15 -8.18
C PRO A 35 -12.28 0.75 -6.97
N GLU A 36 -11.83 0.32 -5.77
CA GLU A 36 -12.04 1.11 -4.55
C GLU A 36 -11.17 2.38 -4.51
N VAL A 37 -9.99 2.39 -5.15
CA VAL A 37 -9.17 3.60 -5.31
C VAL A 37 -9.91 4.64 -6.14
N GLU A 38 -10.57 4.22 -7.23
CA GLU A 38 -11.38 5.16 -8.04
C GLU A 38 -12.52 5.78 -7.23
N LYS A 39 -13.17 5.01 -6.34
CA LYS A 39 -14.27 5.49 -5.48
C LYS A 39 -13.81 6.43 -4.36
N GLU A 40 -12.56 6.30 -3.89
CA GLU A 40 -12.00 7.18 -2.87
C GLU A 40 -11.68 8.58 -3.41
N LEU A 41 -11.39 8.70 -4.70
CA LEU A 41 -11.04 9.97 -5.31
C LEU A 41 -12.29 10.82 -5.56
N ILE A 42 -12.24 12.08 -5.12
CA ILE A 42 -13.34 13.02 -5.28
C ILE A 42 -13.54 13.33 -6.77
N ALA A 43 -14.72 13.06 -7.29
CA ALA A 43 -15.07 13.32 -8.69
C ALA A 43 -14.81 14.78 -9.08
N GLY A 44 -14.17 14.99 -10.22
CA GLY A 44 -13.81 16.31 -10.72
C GLY A 44 -12.54 16.93 -10.09
N SER A 45 -11.94 16.28 -9.08
CA SER A 45 -10.65 16.71 -8.54
C SER A 45 -9.49 16.39 -9.50
N LEU A 46 -8.34 17.05 -9.32
CA LEU A 46 -7.14 16.76 -10.11
C LEU A 46 -6.67 15.28 -10.01
N PRO A 47 -6.63 14.64 -8.81
CA PRO A 47 -6.32 13.22 -8.69
C PRO A 47 -7.29 12.34 -9.50
N TRP A 48 -8.58 12.61 -9.42
CA TRP A 48 -9.60 11.88 -10.18
C TRP A 48 -9.44 12.09 -11.69
N THR A 49 -9.17 13.31 -12.15
CA THR A 49 -8.93 13.62 -13.55
C THR A 49 -7.71 12.88 -14.08
N ARG A 50 -6.59 12.83 -13.32
CA ARG A 50 -5.40 12.04 -13.69
C ARG A 50 -5.73 10.56 -13.88
N LEU A 51 -6.49 9.98 -12.94
CA LEU A 51 -6.93 8.59 -13.03
C LEU A 51 -7.78 8.36 -14.28
N LYS A 52 -8.78 9.20 -14.53
CA LYS A 52 -9.69 9.05 -15.69
C LYS A 52 -8.96 9.20 -17.01
N THR A 53 -8.12 10.22 -17.15
CA THR A 53 -7.33 10.43 -18.38
C THR A 53 -6.40 9.23 -18.64
N ALA A 54 -5.77 8.70 -17.59
CA ALA A 54 -4.89 7.53 -17.73
C ALA A 54 -5.64 6.26 -18.16
N LEU A 55 -6.90 6.09 -17.71
CA LEU A 55 -7.78 5.00 -18.16
C LEU A 55 -8.16 5.18 -19.64
N GLU A 56 -8.59 6.36 -20.04
CA GLU A 56 -9.00 6.68 -21.43
C GLU A 56 -7.86 6.46 -22.44
N VAL A 57 -6.65 6.84 -22.07
CA VAL A 57 -5.45 6.66 -22.92
C VAL A 57 -4.89 5.22 -22.85
N GLY A 58 -5.44 4.37 -21.99
CA GLY A 58 -4.97 2.98 -21.82
C GLY A 58 -3.67 2.82 -21.05
N LYS A 59 -3.22 3.85 -20.33
CA LYS A 59 -2.03 3.83 -19.48
C LYS A 59 -2.28 3.26 -18.08
N LEU A 60 -3.54 3.21 -17.66
CA LEU A 60 -3.99 2.64 -16.41
C LEU A 60 -5.03 1.56 -16.67
N LYS A 61 -5.00 0.49 -15.90
CA LYS A 61 -6.03 -0.57 -15.89
C LYS A 61 -6.58 -0.75 -14.49
N ILE A 62 -7.89 -0.79 -14.36
CA ILE A 62 -8.55 -1.15 -13.11
C ILE A 62 -8.70 -2.67 -13.08
N CYS A 63 -8.14 -3.30 -12.04
CA CYS A 63 -8.18 -4.74 -11.84
C CYS A 63 -8.81 -5.06 -10.48
N THR A 64 -9.84 -5.90 -10.47
CA THR A 64 -10.42 -6.42 -9.22
C THR A 64 -9.64 -7.64 -8.78
N PRO A 65 -9.01 -7.62 -7.58
CA PRO A 65 -8.32 -8.80 -7.06
C PRO A 65 -9.30 -9.93 -6.73
N LYS A 66 -8.84 -11.17 -6.80
CA LYS A 66 -9.66 -12.33 -6.40
C LYS A 66 -9.91 -12.31 -4.89
N LEU A 67 -11.08 -12.78 -4.47
CA LEU A 67 -11.52 -12.76 -3.06
C LEU A 67 -10.57 -13.47 -2.10
N ASN A 68 -10.00 -14.60 -2.52
CA ASN A 68 -9.03 -15.33 -1.68
C ASN A 68 -7.82 -14.47 -1.29
N TYR A 69 -7.30 -13.63 -2.20
CA TYR A 69 -6.19 -12.71 -1.87
C TYR A 69 -6.62 -11.60 -0.92
N ILE A 70 -7.84 -11.08 -1.04
CA ILE A 70 -8.38 -10.10 -0.09
C ILE A 70 -8.46 -10.72 1.32
N GLU A 71 -8.91 -11.96 1.44
CA GLU A 71 -8.96 -12.68 2.71
C GLU A 71 -7.56 -12.92 3.29
N MET A 72 -6.60 -13.32 2.45
CA MET A 72 -5.20 -13.47 2.87
C MET A 72 -4.63 -12.18 3.43
N ILE A 73 -4.89 -11.03 2.79
CA ILE A 73 -4.45 -9.71 3.28
C ILE A 73 -5.09 -9.41 4.63
N LYS A 74 -6.38 -9.66 4.82
CA LYS A 74 -7.06 -9.46 6.12
C LYS A 74 -6.42 -10.28 7.24
N VAL A 75 -6.06 -11.53 6.98
CA VAL A 75 -5.36 -12.39 7.95
C VAL A 75 -3.99 -11.83 8.30
N GLN A 76 -3.20 -11.44 7.30
CA GLN A 76 -1.87 -10.88 7.51
C GLN A 76 -1.92 -9.53 8.25
N SER A 77 -2.82 -8.64 7.85
CA SER A 77 -3.02 -7.34 8.51
C SER A 77 -3.45 -7.48 9.96
N LYS A 78 -4.25 -8.52 10.28
CA LYS A 78 -4.62 -8.86 11.64
C LYS A 78 -3.40 -9.21 12.50
N GLN A 79 -2.48 -10.02 11.97
CA GLN A 79 -1.25 -10.41 12.66
C GLN A 79 -0.31 -9.21 12.91
N ALA A 80 -0.28 -8.26 11.96
CA ALA A 80 0.49 -7.04 12.08
C ALA A 80 -0.11 -6.01 13.04
N GLY A 81 -1.42 -6.10 13.34
CA GLY A 81 -2.18 -5.08 14.07
C GLY A 81 -2.61 -3.90 13.20
N ASP A 82 -2.57 -4.07 11.88
CA ASP A 82 -2.96 -3.04 10.91
C ASP A 82 -4.40 -3.20 10.41
N LEU A 83 -5.08 -4.32 10.70
CA LEU A 83 -6.40 -4.67 10.16
C LEU A 83 -7.46 -3.57 10.31
N LEU A 84 -7.49 -2.89 11.47
CA LEU A 84 -8.48 -1.84 11.74
C LEU A 84 -8.15 -0.50 11.06
N PHE A 85 -6.97 -0.36 10.50
CA PHE A 85 -6.44 0.88 9.95
C PHE A 85 -6.29 0.84 8.43
N LEU A 86 -6.46 -0.32 7.80
CA LEU A 86 -6.55 -0.47 6.37
C LEU A 86 -7.98 -0.21 5.89
N SER A 87 -8.12 0.62 4.88
CA SER A 87 -9.37 0.84 4.16
C SER A 87 -9.72 -0.36 3.26
N HIS A 88 -10.88 -0.31 2.61
CA HIS A 88 -11.23 -1.28 1.59
C HIS A 88 -10.31 -1.18 0.36
N ALA A 89 -9.92 0.02 -0.01
CA ALA A 89 -9.00 0.25 -1.12
C ALA A 89 -7.61 -0.32 -0.81
N ASP A 90 -7.07 -0.06 0.39
CA ASP A 90 -5.78 -0.58 0.82
C ASP A 90 -5.73 -2.11 0.74
N ASN A 91 -6.78 -2.77 1.23
CA ASN A 91 -6.88 -4.23 1.17
C ASN A 91 -6.90 -4.73 -0.27
N GLN A 92 -7.56 -4.04 -1.20
CA GLN A 92 -7.58 -4.41 -2.61
C GLN A 92 -6.23 -4.16 -3.29
N VAL A 93 -5.57 -3.03 -3.02
CA VAL A 93 -4.23 -2.72 -3.56
C VAL A 93 -3.22 -3.79 -3.16
N LEU A 94 -3.18 -4.13 -1.87
CA LEU A 94 -2.31 -5.19 -1.34
C LEU A 94 -2.65 -6.57 -1.93
N ALA A 95 -3.95 -6.89 -2.05
CA ALA A 95 -4.41 -8.15 -2.61
C ALA A 95 -4.04 -8.29 -4.10
N LEU A 96 -4.15 -7.21 -4.89
CA LEU A 96 -3.74 -7.21 -6.28
C LEU A 96 -2.22 -7.43 -6.42
N ALA A 97 -1.43 -6.77 -5.57
CA ALA A 97 0.02 -6.95 -5.56
C ALA A 97 0.41 -8.38 -5.16
N LEU A 98 -0.24 -8.95 -4.15
CA LEU A 98 -0.02 -10.33 -3.74
C LEU A 98 -0.39 -11.31 -4.86
N GLN A 99 -1.51 -11.06 -5.55
CA GLN A 99 -1.94 -11.87 -6.70
C GLN A 99 -0.92 -11.84 -7.84
N PHE A 100 -0.35 -10.67 -8.17
CA PHE A 100 0.70 -10.57 -9.19
C PHE A 100 1.97 -11.31 -8.77
N LYS A 101 2.39 -11.14 -7.53
CA LYS A 101 3.56 -11.83 -6.99
C LYS A 101 3.39 -13.35 -7.02
N ASP A 102 2.22 -13.87 -6.66
CA ASP A 102 1.92 -15.31 -6.60
C ASP A 102 1.98 -15.99 -7.97
N VAL A 103 1.64 -15.26 -9.04
CA VAL A 103 1.78 -15.74 -10.42
C VAL A 103 3.17 -15.47 -11.03
N GLY A 104 4.15 -15.07 -10.20
CA GLY A 104 5.54 -14.86 -10.61
C GLY A 104 5.83 -13.55 -11.34
N LEU A 105 4.92 -12.57 -11.26
CA LEU A 105 5.14 -11.24 -11.83
C LEU A 105 5.83 -10.34 -10.81
N ASP A 106 6.89 -9.64 -11.25
CA ASP A 106 7.47 -8.57 -10.44
C ASP A 106 6.47 -7.41 -10.34
N CYS A 107 6.19 -6.95 -9.12
CA CYS A 107 5.29 -5.82 -8.90
C CYS A 107 5.80 -4.88 -7.81
N GLU A 108 5.35 -3.62 -7.87
CA GLU A 108 5.59 -2.62 -6.84
C GLU A 108 4.35 -1.76 -6.64
N ILE A 109 4.13 -1.31 -5.41
CA ILE A 109 3.01 -0.43 -5.03
C ILE A 109 3.54 0.98 -4.88
N VAL A 110 2.91 1.96 -5.53
CA VAL A 110 3.19 3.38 -5.32
C VAL A 110 2.20 3.91 -4.30
N THR A 111 2.68 4.21 -3.10
CA THR A 111 1.85 4.66 -1.96
C THR A 111 2.65 5.42 -0.92
N ASP A 112 2.03 6.45 -0.35
CA ASP A 112 2.54 7.17 0.82
C ASP A 112 1.87 6.72 2.14
N ASP A 113 0.92 5.76 2.10
CA ASP A 113 0.31 5.21 3.30
C ASP A 113 1.25 4.22 4.02
N TYR A 114 1.64 4.59 5.24
CA TYR A 114 2.50 3.74 6.08
C TYR A 114 1.87 2.39 6.46
N SER A 115 0.55 2.26 6.47
CA SER A 115 -0.12 0.99 6.76
C SER A 115 0.05 0.02 5.59
N ILE A 116 -0.15 0.50 4.36
CA ILE A 116 0.10 -0.28 3.13
C ILE A 116 1.59 -0.66 3.07
N GLN A 117 2.50 0.30 3.26
CA GLN A 117 3.95 0.05 3.23
C GLN A 117 4.36 -1.01 4.25
N ASN A 118 3.82 -0.95 5.48
CA ASN A 118 4.14 -1.92 6.54
C ASN A 118 3.69 -3.34 6.18
N VAL A 119 2.47 -3.51 5.67
CA VAL A 119 1.95 -4.83 5.26
C VAL A 119 2.65 -5.32 3.99
N ALA A 120 2.88 -4.46 3.00
CA ALA A 120 3.62 -4.78 1.79
C ALA A 120 5.02 -5.33 2.11
N ASN A 121 5.72 -4.65 3.04
CA ASN A 121 7.03 -5.09 3.49
C ASN A 121 6.99 -6.49 4.15
N GLN A 122 5.99 -6.78 4.99
CA GLN A 122 5.82 -8.09 5.61
C GLN A 122 5.59 -9.21 4.58
N LEU A 123 4.91 -8.86 3.49
CA LEU A 123 4.63 -9.77 2.38
C LEU A 123 5.79 -9.86 1.38
N GLY A 124 6.87 -9.09 1.58
CA GLY A 124 7.97 -8.97 0.64
C GLY A 124 7.53 -8.42 -0.72
N ILE A 125 6.57 -7.49 -0.71
CA ILE A 125 6.11 -6.73 -1.87
C ILE A 125 6.84 -5.39 -1.86
N LYS A 126 7.41 -5.00 -2.99
CA LYS A 126 8.09 -3.71 -3.14
C LYS A 126 7.09 -2.56 -3.13
N PHE A 127 7.51 -1.43 -2.59
CA PHE A 127 6.72 -0.19 -2.63
C PHE A 127 7.62 1.04 -2.85
N VAL A 128 7.04 2.07 -3.43
CA VAL A 128 7.69 3.35 -3.73
C VAL A 128 6.88 4.48 -3.11
N PRO A 129 7.41 5.19 -2.10
CA PRO A 129 6.81 6.41 -1.59
C PRO A 129 7.13 7.57 -2.52
N LEU A 130 6.20 8.53 -2.67
CA LEU A 130 6.39 9.73 -3.50
C LEU A 130 6.75 10.97 -2.67
N MET A 131 6.00 11.23 -1.61
CA MET A 131 6.13 12.43 -0.77
C MET A 131 6.79 12.13 0.58
N THR A 132 6.74 10.87 1.03
CA THR A 132 7.32 10.45 2.31
C THR A 132 8.69 9.79 2.11
N PHE A 133 9.45 9.65 3.20
CA PHE A 133 10.71 8.88 3.16
C PHE A 133 10.49 7.36 3.20
N GLY A 134 9.24 6.90 3.13
CA GLY A 134 8.88 5.50 3.33
C GLY A 134 9.13 5.00 4.75
N ILE A 135 8.78 3.74 5.00
CA ILE A 135 9.06 3.12 6.30
C ILE A 135 10.55 2.73 6.39
N ARG A 136 11.18 3.12 7.52
CA ARG A 136 12.54 2.67 7.87
C ARG A 136 12.53 1.50 8.85
N TYR A 137 11.37 1.22 9.43
CA TYR A 137 11.18 0.21 10.46
C TYR A 137 9.91 -0.58 10.18
N HIS A 138 9.98 -1.88 10.42
CA HIS A 138 8.82 -2.75 10.50
C HIS A 138 8.18 -2.58 11.88
N PHE A 139 6.88 -2.27 11.92
CA PHE A 139 6.16 -2.05 13.18
C PHE A 139 5.22 -3.21 13.50
N ARG A 140 5.26 -3.67 14.76
CA ARG A 140 4.15 -4.39 15.37
C ARG A 140 3.37 -3.43 16.26
N TRP A 141 2.07 -3.39 16.05
CA TRP A 141 1.21 -2.41 16.70
C TRP A 141 0.46 -3.02 17.89
N GLN A 142 0.26 -2.22 18.94
CA GLN A 142 -0.66 -2.45 20.03
C GLN A 142 -1.86 -1.52 19.88
N ILE A 143 -3.06 -2.09 19.84
CA ILE A 143 -4.29 -1.30 19.93
C ILE A 143 -4.55 -0.95 21.40
N TYR A 144 -4.85 0.30 21.69
CA TYR A 144 -5.13 0.78 23.03
C TYR A 144 -6.14 1.93 23.05
N CYS A 145 -6.79 2.13 24.18
CA CYS A 145 -7.65 3.29 24.42
C CYS A 145 -6.81 4.44 24.98
N PRO A 146 -6.82 5.63 24.36
CA PRO A 146 -6.05 6.79 24.87
C PRO A 146 -6.65 7.40 26.15
N ALA A 147 -7.93 7.12 26.47
CA ALA A 147 -8.60 7.65 27.65
C ALA A 147 -8.43 6.74 28.88
N CYS A 148 -8.73 5.44 28.77
CA CYS A 148 -8.66 4.50 29.90
C CYS A 148 -7.43 3.57 29.86
N TYR A 149 -6.56 3.72 28.86
CA TYR A 149 -5.30 2.98 28.68
C TYR A 149 -5.46 1.46 28.55
N ARG A 150 -6.70 0.93 28.42
CA ARG A 150 -6.94 -0.49 28.20
C ARG A 150 -6.31 -0.92 26.88
N LYS A 151 -5.62 -2.05 26.92
CA LYS A 151 -5.00 -2.67 25.73
C LYS A 151 -6.00 -3.66 25.12
N TYR A 152 -5.99 -3.74 23.79
CA TYR A 152 -6.84 -4.61 23.01
C TYR A 152 -5.98 -5.52 22.12
N PRO A 153 -6.44 -6.73 21.82
CA PRO A 153 -5.76 -7.60 20.88
C PRO A 153 -5.83 -7.01 19.46
N THR A 154 -4.93 -7.44 18.58
CA THR A 154 -4.83 -6.94 17.20
C THR A 154 -6.04 -7.28 16.34
N ASP A 155 -6.84 -8.26 16.77
CA ASP A 155 -8.06 -8.73 16.12
C ASP A 155 -9.36 -8.19 16.77
N TYR A 156 -9.24 -7.18 17.62
CA TYR A 156 -10.41 -6.57 18.23
C TYR A 156 -11.36 -5.98 17.17
N PRO A 157 -12.66 -6.33 17.20
CA PRO A 157 -13.56 -6.09 16.07
C PRO A 157 -14.08 -4.66 15.95
N SER A 158 -13.81 -3.78 16.94
CA SER A 158 -14.34 -2.42 16.98
C SER A 158 -13.24 -1.37 17.00
N LYS A 159 -13.52 -0.22 16.39
CA LYS A 159 -12.66 0.98 16.49
C LYS A 159 -12.87 1.76 17.78
N HIS A 160 -13.82 1.34 18.66
CA HIS A 160 -14.15 2.03 19.90
C HIS A 160 -13.89 1.15 21.13
N CYS A 161 -13.51 1.81 22.21
CA CYS A 161 -13.27 1.17 23.50
C CYS A 161 -14.57 0.61 24.08
N SER A 162 -14.59 -0.68 24.44
CA SER A 162 -15.75 -1.31 25.07
C SER A 162 -16.09 -0.76 26.45
N THR A 163 -15.15 -0.04 27.10
CA THR A 163 -15.30 0.47 28.46
C THR A 163 -15.76 1.91 28.53
N CYS A 164 -15.22 2.79 27.66
CA CYS A 164 -15.49 4.23 27.73
C CYS A 164 -15.91 4.84 26.38
N GLY A 165 -16.12 4.04 25.34
CA GLY A 165 -16.57 4.50 24.03
C GLY A 165 -15.54 5.28 23.19
N THR A 166 -14.39 5.64 23.78
CA THR A 166 -13.37 6.43 23.09
C THR A 166 -12.79 5.67 21.89
N GLN A 167 -12.52 6.38 20.81
CA GLN A 167 -11.88 5.80 19.63
C GLN A 167 -10.50 5.25 19.97
N LEU A 168 -10.25 4.00 19.58
CA LEU A 168 -8.99 3.32 19.83
C LEU A 168 -7.89 3.88 18.94
N LYS A 169 -6.66 3.86 19.46
CA LYS A 169 -5.44 4.24 18.75
C LYS A 169 -4.47 3.06 18.75
N ARG A 170 -3.48 3.12 17.88
CA ARG A 170 -2.37 2.17 17.86
C ARG A 170 -1.07 2.84 18.29
N ARG A 171 -0.19 2.07 18.93
CA ARG A 171 1.17 2.46 19.25
C ARG A 171 2.14 1.34 18.87
N PRO A 172 3.37 1.65 18.47
CA PRO A 172 4.33 0.60 18.18
C PRO A 172 4.77 -0.11 19.46
N ILE A 173 4.74 -1.46 19.46
CA ILE A 173 5.29 -2.28 20.55
C ILE A 173 6.73 -2.66 20.23
N ARG A 174 6.99 -2.96 18.96
CA ARG A 174 8.29 -3.38 18.45
C ARG A 174 8.55 -2.69 17.13
N ARG A 175 9.77 -2.24 16.95
CA ARG A 175 10.28 -1.77 15.66
C ARG A 175 11.51 -2.59 15.32
N THR A 176 11.56 -3.14 14.11
CA THR A 176 12.74 -3.79 13.55
C THR A 176 13.22 -2.92 12.40
N GLN A 177 14.49 -2.55 12.41
CA GLN A 177 15.05 -1.75 11.33
C GLN A 177 15.05 -2.57 10.04
N LEU A 178 14.55 -1.99 8.97
CA LEU A 178 14.66 -2.56 7.64
C LEU A 178 16.11 -2.41 7.19
N GLN A 179 16.70 -3.47 6.69
CA GLN A 179 17.98 -3.35 5.99
C GLN A 179 17.74 -2.47 4.76
N PRO A 180 18.52 -1.41 4.53
CA PRO A 180 18.42 -0.64 3.31
C PRO A 180 18.76 -1.60 2.15
N GLU A 181 17.80 -1.90 1.28
CA GLU A 181 18.14 -2.47 -0.01
C GLU A 181 19.08 -1.46 -0.67
N PHE A 182 20.30 -1.89 -0.92
CA PHE A 182 21.36 -1.10 -1.54
C PHE A 182 20.83 -0.58 -2.89
N ARG A 183 20.40 0.67 -2.93
CA ARG A 183 20.32 1.39 -4.20
C ARG A 183 21.75 1.51 -4.64
N SER A 184 22.16 0.70 -5.59
CA SER A 184 23.40 0.92 -6.35
C SER A 184 23.23 2.26 -7.06
N SER A 185 23.65 3.33 -6.40
CA SER A 185 24.00 4.58 -7.04
C SER A 185 25.16 4.24 -7.97
N GLU A 186 24.90 4.06 -9.25
CA GLU A 186 25.95 4.18 -10.25
C GLU A 186 26.50 5.59 -10.12
N GLU A 187 27.68 5.68 -9.52
CA GLU A 187 28.53 6.84 -9.54
C GLU A 187 28.72 7.27 -10.99
N CYS A 188 28.27 8.47 -11.27
CA CYS A 188 28.64 9.22 -12.45
C CYS A 188 30.12 9.55 -12.31
N SER A 189 30.98 8.70 -12.85
CA SER A 189 32.41 8.98 -12.98
C SER A 189 32.65 9.66 -14.32
N LYS A 190 33.07 10.90 -14.22
CA LYS A 190 33.84 11.77 -15.11
C LYS A 190 34.13 11.29 -16.55
#